data_f4b1c6d7147442d695354a96d2389aac
#
_entry.id   f4b1c6d7147442d695354a96d2389aac
#
_cell.length_a   1.000
_cell.length_b   1.000
_cell.length_c   1.000
_cell.angle_alpha   90.00
_cell.angle_beta   90.00
_cell.angle_gamma   90.00
#
_symmetry.space_group_name_H-M   'P 1'
#
loop_
_entity.id
_entity.type
_entity.pdbx_description
1 polymer ?
#
loop_
_entity_poly.entity_id
_entity_poly.type
_entity_poly.pdbx_seq_one_letter_code
_entity_poly.pdbx_strand_id
1 'polypeptide(L)'
;MTLVNSNERLDDLDRNGYKIIQNPEVFCFGIDAVLLAHFAKVTKREQQVLDIGTGTGIIPILMHAIYQKGKYTGIDIQEEMVEMANRSLQLNELTEDIKIKHIDVKTIKEHFDGHSVDLVTTNPPYMKGTNGLKNEHPSKTIARHEVLCTLEDIIAAAGYVLKVKGKLCMIHRPQRLVDIICAMRANKIEPKRLRMVYPKPGQAPTMILIEGIKGGNSEMRVEKPLIVYNEDGTHTDEIYEIYGREKPQV
;
A
#
# COMPACT_ATOMS: atom_id res chain seq x y z
N MET A 1 24.28 -17.67 -4.98
CA MET A 1 24.27 -16.23 -4.57
C MET A 1 23.39 -16.10 -3.35
N THR A 2 23.86 -15.44 -2.31
CA THR A 2 23.04 -15.11 -1.14
C THR A 2 22.02 -14.04 -1.57
N LEU A 3 20.72 -14.34 -1.39
CA LEU A 3 19.64 -13.38 -1.75
C LEU A 3 19.54 -12.20 -0.77
N VAL A 4 20.16 -12.30 0.40
CA VAL A 4 20.12 -11.29 1.47
C VAL A 4 21.52 -10.71 1.66
N ASN A 5 21.68 -9.40 1.58
CA ASN A 5 22.95 -8.69 1.77
C ASN A 5 23.24 -8.49 3.27
N SER A 6 24.48 -8.14 3.63
CA SER A 6 24.94 -8.03 5.02
C SER A 6 24.27 -6.91 5.83
N ASN A 7 23.75 -5.87 5.16
CA ASN A 7 23.01 -4.75 5.77
C ASN A 7 21.50 -4.93 5.71
N GLU A 8 21.03 -6.10 5.28
CA GLU A 8 19.62 -6.44 5.14
C GLU A 8 19.20 -7.48 6.18
N ARG A 9 17.92 -7.52 6.46
CA ARG A 9 17.31 -8.55 7.29
C ARG A 9 16.17 -9.24 6.55
N LEU A 10 15.84 -10.43 6.98
CA LEU A 10 14.73 -11.22 6.47
C LEU A 10 13.62 -11.22 7.51
N ASP A 11 12.47 -10.65 7.15
CA ASP A 11 11.28 -10.63 8.01
C ASP A 11 10.27 -11.67 7.52
N ASP A 12 9.68 -12.41 8.47
CA ASP A 12 8.57 -13.33 8.19
C ASP A 12 7.25 -12.55 8.11
N LEU A 13 6.42 -12.88 7.12
CA LEU A 13 5.12 -12.22 6.94
C LEU A 13 3.99 -12.94 7.71
N ASP A 14 4.29 -14.02 8.41
CA ASP A 14 3.34 -14.89 9.13
C ASP A 14 2.17 -15.36 8.23
N ARG A 15 2.40 -15.40 6.92
CA ARG A 15 1.42 -15.80 5.90
C ARG A 15 2.08 -16.71 4.87
N ASN A 16 1.59 -17.93 4.74
CA ASN A 16 2.04 -18.92 3.76
C ASN A 16 3.57 -19.17 3.75
N GLY A 17 4.26 -18.89 4.87
CA GLY A 17 5.72 -18.99 4.96
C GLY A 17 6.48 -17.95 4.13
N TYR A 18 5.80 -16.93 3.60
CA TYR A 18 6.44 -15.88 2.81
C TYR A 18 7.30 -14.96 3.69
N LYS A 19 8.42 -14.57 3.13
CA LYS A 19 9.40 -13.69 3.76
C LYS A 19 9.69 -12.49 2.89
N ILE A 20 10.15 -11.41 3.50
CA ILE A 20 10.52 -10.19 2.78
C ILE A 20 11.90 -9.72 3.22
N ILE A 21 12.71 -9.30 2.25
CA ILE A 21 14.02 -8.69 2.49
C ILE A 21 13.80 -7.21 2.75
N GLN A 22 14.41 -6.69 3.81
CA GLN A 22 14.35 -5.29 4.18
C GLN A 22 15.71 -4.73 4.57
N ASN A 23 15.92 -3.46 4.30
CA ASN A 23 17.08 -2.72 4.77
C ASN A 23 16.65 -1.71 5.85
N PRO A 24 16.99 -1.94 7.14
CA PRO A 24 16.63 -1.04 8.24
C PRO A 24 17.17 0.38 8.11
N GLU A 25 18.26 0.57 7.36
CA GLU A 25 18.88 1.88 7.15
C GLU A 25 18.13 2.75 6.12
N VAL A 26 17.32 2.10 5.26
CA VAL A 26 16.57 2.79 4.20
C VAL A 26 15.10 2.88 4.55
N PHE A 27 14.42 1.73 4.61
CA PHE A 27 12.97 1.67 4.88
C PHE A 27 12.57 0.26 5.35
N CYS A 28 11.68 0.22 6.34
CA CYS A 28 10.95 -0.99 6.72
C CYS A 28 9.46 -0.71 6.65
N PHE A 29 8.68 -1.68 6.15
CA PHE A 29 7.23 -1.54 6.10
C PHE A 29 6.63 -1.47 7.52
N GLY A 30 5.52 -0.75 7.63
CA GLY A 30 4.74 -0.63 8.86
C GLY A 30 3.40 -1.37 8.76
N ILE A 31 2.61 -1.21 9.80
CA ILE A 31 1.23 -1.74 9.86
C ILE A 31 0.36 -1.23 8.71
N ASP A 32 0.64 -0.05 8.17
CA ASP A 32 -0.08 0.57 7.06
C ASP A 32 -0.13 -0.33 5.81
N ALA A 33 1.00 -0.93 5.42
CA ALA A 33 1.04 -1.85 4.30
C ALA A 33 0.17 -3.10 4.54
N VAL A 34 0.19 -3.64 5.76
CA VAL A 34 -0.62 -4.81 6.14
C VAL A 34 -2.11 -4.48 6.11
N LEU A 35 -2.49 -3.32 6.65
CA LEU A 35 -3.88 -2.85 6.64
C LEU A 35 -4.39 -2.62 5.22
N LEU A 36 -3.58 -2.01 4.35
CA LEU A 36 -3.96 -1.77 2.96
C LEU A 36 -4.11 -3.08 2.19
N ALA A 37 -3.17 -4.02 2.33
CA ALA A 37 -3.24 -5.32 1.67
C ALA A 37 -4.52 -6.10 2.06
N HIS A 38 -4.94 -6.02 3.32
CA HIS A 38 -6.17 -6.63 3.79
C HIS A 38 -7.43 -5.88 3.33
N PHE A 39 -7.38 -4.54 3.25
CA PHE A 39 -8.49 -3.70 2.81
C PHE A 39 -8.77 -3.84 1.31
N ALA A 40 -7.72 -3.94 0.48
CA ALA A 40 -7.79 -4.04 -0.97
C ALA A 40 -8.06 -5.48 -1.42
N LYS A 41 -9.33 -5.86 -1.59
CA LYS A 41 -9.75 -7.24 -1.84
C LYS A 41 -9.57 -7.66 -3.29
N VAL A 42 -8.86 -8.77 -3.51
CA VAL A 42 -8.79 -9.49 -4.78
C VAL A 42 -9.82 -10.63 -4.78
N THR A 43 -10.70 -10.65 -5.77
CA THR A 43 -11.83 -11.59 -5.82
C THR A 43 -11.75 -12.58 -6.97
N LYS A 44 -10.98 -12.25 -8.03
CA LYS A 44 -10.85 -13.07 -9.24
C LYS A 44 -9.40 -13.47 -9.47
N ARG A 45 -9.18 -14.70 -10.01
CA ARG A 45 -7.84 -15.24 -10.27
C ARG A 45 -7.07 -14.40 -11.30
N GLU A 46 -7.73 -13.97 -12.37
CA GLU A 46 -7.14 -13.18 -13.46
C GLU A 46 -7.20 -11.67 -13.24
N GLN A 47 -7.48 -11.21 -12.01
CA GLN A 47 -7.54 -9.79 -11.70
C GLN A 47 -6.15 -9.16 -11.80
N GLN A 48 -6.04 -8.10 -12.61
CA GLN A 48 -4.80 -7.34 -12.75
C GLN A 48 -4.70 -6.31 -11.64
N VAL A 49 -3.66 -6.41 -10.83
CA VAL A 49 -3.40 -5.53 -9.69
C VAL A 49 -2.12 -4.75 -9.92
N LEU A 50 -2.18 -3.43 -9.79
CA LEU A 50 -1.02 -2.54 -9.84
C LEU A 50 -0.81 -1.88 -8.47
N ASP A 51 0.39 -2.02 -7.91
CA ASP A 51 0.81 -1.32 -6.71
C ASP A 51 1.76 -0.17 -7.07
N ILE A 52 1.36 1.08 -6.81
CA ILE A 52 2.12 2.29 -7.16
C ILE A 52 2.91 2.74 -5.94
N GLY A 53 4.23 2.89 -6.08
CA GLY A 53 5.14 3.14 -4.97
C GLY A 53 5.32 1.90 -4.11
N THR A 54 5.61 0.77 -4.76
CA THR A 54 5.60 -0.57 -4.13
C THR A 54 6.72 -0.78 -3.12
N GLY A 55 7.79 0.05 -3.16
CA GLY A 55 8.96 -0.10 -2.29
C GLY A 55 9.55 -1.50 -2.39
N THR A 56 9.65 -2.18 -1.25
CA THR A 56 10.17 -3.55 -1.14
C THR A 56 9.20 -4.63 -1.67
N GLY A 57 8.09 -4.26 -2.30
CA GLY A 57 7.09 -5.20 -2.83
C GLY A 57 6.17 -5.78 -1.76
N ILE A 58 6.12 -5.20 -0.57
CA ILE A 58 5.37 -5.73 0.57
C ILE A 58 3.88 -5.91 0.28
N ILE A 59 3.23 -4.92 -0.36
CA ILE A 59 1.78 -4.96 -0.60
C ILE A 59 1.42 -6.08 -1.59
N PRO A 60 2.02 -6.21 -2.78
CA PRO A 60 1.71 -7.31 -3.70
C PRO A 60 2.04 -8.69 -3.11
N ILE A 61 3.15 -8.84 -2.36
CA ILE A 61 3.50 -10.11 -1.70
C ILE A 61 2.46 -10.49 -0.64
N LEU A 62 2.07 -9.55 0.23
CA LEU A 62 1.03 -9.78 1.24
C LEU A 62 -0.33 -10.08 0.61
N MET A 63 -0.73 -9.34 -0.41
CA MET A 63 -1.99 -9.58 -1.11
C MET A 63 -2.00 -10.97 -1.77
N HIS A 64 -0.90 -11.39 -2.38
CA HIS A 64 -0.78 -12.74 -2.91
C HIS A 64 -0.87 -13.78 -1.79
N ALA A 65 -0.19 -13.56 -0.67
CA ALA A 65 -0.26 -14.45 0.49
C ALA A 65 -1.67 -14.60 1.05
N ILE A 66 -2.45 -13.51 1.10
CA ILE A 66 -3.81 -13.48 1.65
C ILE A 66 -4.82 -14.12 0.70
N TYR A 67 -4.77 -13.76 -0.59
CA TYR A 67 -5.85 -14.06 -1.52
C TYR A 67 -5.57 -15.27 -2.42
N GLN A 68 -4.31 -15.67 -2.62
CA GLN A 68 -3.88 -16.74 -3.53
C GLN A 68 -4.50 -16.60 -4.95
N LYS A 69 -4.69 -15.37 -5.38
CA LYS A 69 -5.37 -14.96 -6.62
C LYS A 69 -4.81 -13.64 -7.10
N GLY A 70 -5.01 -13.35 -8.40
CA GLY A 70 -4.57 -12.13 -9.05
C GLY A 70 -3.20 -12.26 -9.70
N LYS A 71 -2.91 -11.31 -10.58
CA LYS A 71 -1.60 -11.07 -11.16
C LYS A 71 -1.18 -9.66 -10.75
N TYR A 72 -0.01 -9.55 -10.18
CA TYR A 72 0.43 -8.32 -9.55
C TYR A 72 1.58 -7.67 -10.32
N THR A 73 1.53 -6.36 -10.43
CA THR A 73 2.68 -5.56 -10.84
C THR A 73 2.90 -4.48 -9.79
N GLY A 74 4.09 -4.41 -9.24
CA GLY A 74 4.54 -3.27 -8.43
C GLY A 74 5.43 -2.35 -9.25
N ILE A 75 5.30 -1.04 -9.08
CA ILE A 75 6.19 -0.06 -9.67
C ILE A 75 6.76 0.86 -8.60
N ASP A 76 8.05 1.17 -8.72
CA ASP A 76 8.73 2.16 -7.87
C ASP A 76 9.79 2.91 -8.68
N ILE A 77 10.06 4.15 -8.29
CA ILE A 77 11.09 5.00 -8.90
C ILE A 77 12.49 4.70 -8.33
N GLN A 78 12.56 3.96 -7.22
CA GLN A 78 13.80 3.63 -6.54
C GLN A 78 14.33 2.29 -7.02
N GLU A 79 15.39 2.30 -7.81
CA GLU A 79 15.99 1.10 -8.37
C GLU A 79 16.43 0.09 -7.27
N GLU A 80 17.01 0.59 -6.17
CA GLU A 80 17.43 -0.24 -5.04
C GLU A 80 16.25 -0.99 -4.38
N MET A 81 15.08 -0.34 -4.28
CA MET A 81 13.88 -0.98 -3.75
C MET A 81 13.35 -2.06 -4.69
N VAL A 82 13.35 -1.77 -5.99
CA VAL A 82 12.92 -2.71 -7.03
C VAL A 82 13.84 -3.94 -7.04
N GLU A 83 15.14 -3.76 -6.91
CA GLU A 83 16.11 -4.85 -6.85
C GLU A 83 15.86 -5.75 -5.61
N MET A 84 15.71 -5.14 -4.43
CA MET A 84 15.41 -5.85 -3.18
C MET A 84 14.06 -6.59 -3.25
N ALA A 85 13.03 -5.95 -3.82
CA ALA A 85 11.73 -6.56 -4.04
C ALA A 85 11.82 -7.80 -4.95
N ASN A 86 12.55 -7.71 -6.06
CA ASN A 86 12.74 -8.84 -6.97
C ASN A 86 13.47 -10.01 -6.32
N ARG A 87 14.45 -9.77 -5.42
CA ARG A 87 15.07 -10.85 -4.63
C ARG A 87 14.06 -11.48 -3.64
N SER A 88 13.18 -10.68 -3.04
CA SER A 88 12.09 -11.20 -2.22
C SER A 88 11.12 -12.08 -3.01
N LEU A 89 10.83 -11.74 -4.29
CA LEU A 89 10.03 -12.59 -5.16
C LEU A 89 10.73 -13.92 -5.49
N GLN A 90 12.03 -13.89 -5.76
CA GLN A 90 12.81 -15.12 -6.00
C GLN A 90 12.82 -16.03 -4.77
N LEU A 91 13.01 -15.44 -3.57
CA LEU A 91 13.02 -16.18 -2.30
C LEU A 91 11.72 -16.93 -2.04
N ASN A 92 10.58 -16.37 -2.46
CA ASN A 92 9.24 -16.92 -2.24
C ASN A 92 8.67 -17.65 -3.48
N GLU A 93 9.45 -17.80 -4.56
CA GLU A 93 9.03 -18.44 -5.83
C GLU A 93 7.80 -17.76 -6.47
N LEU A 94 7.70 -16.42 -6.38
CA LEU A 94 6.54 -15.63 -6.80
C LEU A 94 6.71 -14.92 -8.15
N THR A 95 7.80 -15.17 -8.88
CA THR A 95 8.14 -14.44 -10.12
C THR A 95 7.16 -14.63 -11.28
N GLU A 96 6.33 -15.67 -11.22
CA GLU A 96 5.28 -15.92 -12.23
C GLU A 96 3.99 -15.14 -11.94
N ASP A 97 3.72 -14.81 -10.68
CA ASP A 97 2.49 -14.15 -10.24
C ASP A 97 2.67 -12.66 -9.94
N ILE A 98 3.90 -12.27 -9.59
CA ILE A 98 4.23 -10.89 -9.22
C ILE A 98 5.42 -10.40 -10.04
N LYS A 99 5.33 -9.18 -10.56
CA LYS A 99 6.42 -8.50 -11.27
C LYS A 99 6.67 -7.14 -10.64
N ILE A 100 7.93 -6.83 -10.32
CA ILE A 100 8.32 -5.51 -9.81
C ILE A 100 9.18 -4.81 -10.85
N LYS A 101 8.84 -3.56 -11.17
CA LYS A 101 9.48 -2.79 -12.24
C LYS A 101 9.93 -1.41 -11.75
N HIS A 102 11.11 -0.99 -12.22
CA HIS A 102 11.60 0.36 -12.03
C HIS A 102 10.90 1.30 -13.03
N ILE A 103 9.90 2.06 -12.56
CA ILE A 103 9.08 2.95 -13.39
C ILE A 103 8.74 4.20 -12.57
N ASP A 104 8.96 5.37 -13.16
CA ASP A 104 8.39 6.63 -12.66
C ASP A 104 6.89 6.67 -13.00
N VAL A 105 6.05 6.85 -11.99
CA VAL A 105 4.58 6.93 -12.16
C VAL A 105 4.15 8.02 -13.17
N LYS A 106 4.95 9.07 -13.33
CA LYS A 106 4.68 10.14 -14.32
C LYS A 106 4.76 9.64 -15.77
N THR A 107 5.51 8.57 -16.01
CA THR A 107 5.66 7.94 -17.33
C THR A 107 4.74 6.72 -17.50
N ILE A 108 3.74 6.56 -16.65
CA ILE A 108 2.87 5.36 -16.62
C ILE A 108 2.28 4.99 -17.98
N LYS A 109 1.98 6.00 -18.81
CA LYS A 109 1.39 5.83 -20.14
C LYS A 109 2.31 5.17 -21.16
N GLU A 110 3.62 5.16 -20.90
CA GLU A 110 4.63 4.50 -21.74
C GLU A 110 4.75 3.01 -21.44
N HIS A 111 4.24 2.58 -20.28
CA HIS A 111 4.43 1.25 -19.72
C HIS A 111 3.14 0.45 -19.58
N PHE A 112 1.98 1.12 -19.53
CA PHE A 112 0.68 0.50 -19.33
C PHE A 112 -0.35 1.06 -20.30
N ASP A 113 -1.15 0.17 -20.85
CA ASP A 113 -2.34 0.57 -21.62
C ASP A 113 -3.38 1.20 -20.68
N GLY A 114 -4.10 2.19 -21.17
CA GLY A 114 -5.25 2.73 -20.47
C GLY A 114 -6.32 1.65 -20.26
N HIS A 115 -6.98 1.68 -19.12
CA HIS A 115 -8.07 0.73 -18.79
C HIS A 115 -7.65 -0.74 -18.80
N SER A 116 -6.41 -1.06 -18.41
CA SER A 116 -5.85 -2.41 -18.37
C SER A 116 -5.89 -3.06 -16.99
N VAL A 117 -6.04 -2.27 -15.90
CA VAL A 117 -5.90 -2.70 -14.51
C VAL A 117 -7.24 -2.75 -13.79
N ASP A 118 -7.48 -3.79 -13.01
CA ASP A 118 -8.72 -3.99 -12.25
C ASP A 118 -8.66 -3.36 -10.85
N LEU A 119 -7.47 -3.34 -10.24
CA LEU A 119 -7.25 -2.82 -8.89
C LEU A 119 -5.90 -2.09 -8.84
N VAL A 120 -5.91 -0.87 -8.35
CA VAL A 120 -4.69 -0.13 -7.98
C VAL A 120 -4.62 -0.04 -6.47
N THR A 121 -3.45 -0.32 -5.90
CA THR A 121 -3.10 -0.04 -4.51
C THR A 121 -2.00 1.01 -4.45
N THR A 122 -1.97 1.80 -3.38
CA THR A 122 -0.86 2.72 -3.12
C THR A 122 -0.79 3.09 -1.63
N ASN A 123 0.41 3.05 -1.09
CA ASN A 123 0.78 3.58 0.22
C ASN A 123 1.85 4.66 0.02
N PRO A 124 1.47 5.85 -0.45
CA PRO A 124 2.44 6.88 -0.79
C PRO A 124 3.14 7.43 0.46
N PRO A 125 4.36 7.98 0.34
CA PRO A 125 5.03 8.62 1.45
C PRO A 125 4.17 9.75 2.03
N TYR A 126 4.05 9.81 3.35
CA TYR A 126 3.24 10.82 4.03
C TYR A 126 3.99 12.13 4.12
N MET A 127 3.67 13.12 3.29
CA MET A 127 4.21 14.46 3.38
C MET A 127 3.94 15.05 4.78
N LYS A 128 4.99 15.46 5.48
CA LYS A 128 4.84 16.34 6.64
C LYS A 128 4.43 17.71 6.10
N GLY A 129 3.20 18.14 6.41
CA GLY A 129 2.78 19.51 6.15
C GLY A 129 3.82 20.47 6.69
N THR A 130 4.06 21.55 5.98
CA THR A 130 5.06 22.59 6.27
C THR A 130 4.86 23.35 7.61
N ASN A 131 3.90 22.93 8.44
CA ASN A 131 3.59 23.54 9.72
C ASN A 131 3.65 22.51 10.86
N GLY A 132 4.77 22.48 11.57
CA GLY A 132 4.82 22.03 12.96
C GLY A 132 5.76 20.89 13.29
N LEU A 133 6.76 21.27 14.11
CA LEU A 133 7.68 20.47 14.91
C LEU A 133 8.81 19.74 14.15
N LYS A 134 9.97 20.36 14.24
CA LYS A 134 11.29 19.77 13.99
C LYS A 134 11.45 18.52 14.89
N ASN A 135 11.18 17.34 14.33
CA ASN A 135 11.80 16.13 14.84
C ASN A 135 13.07 15.89 14.03
N GLU A 136 14.18 15.92 14.71
CA GLU A 136 15.52 15.66 14.23
C GLU A 136 15.57 14.24 13.63
N HIS A 137 16.14 14.18 12.41
CA HIS A 137 16.34 13.05 11.51
C HIS A 137 15.11 12.58 10.67
N PRO A 138 14.70 13.35 9.66
CA PRO A 138 14.16 12.73 8.47
C PRO A 138 15.35 12.10 7.71
N SER A 139 15.34 10.82 7.43
CA SER A 139 16.31 10.26 6.49
C SER A 139 16.23 11.10 5.20
N LYS A 140 17.38 11.54 4.69
CA LYS A 140 17.49 12.39 3.46
C LYS A 140 16.77 11.76 2.26
N THR A 141 16.52 10.46 2.31
CA THR A 141 15.83 9.64 1.36
C THR A 141 14.34 9.98 1.27
N ILE A 142 13.61 10.09 2.40
CA ILE A 142 12.16 10.41 2.41
C ILE A 142 11.90 11.80 1.82
N ALA A 143 12.73 12.80 2.17
CA ALA A 143 12.60 14.17 1.66
C ALA A 143 12.85 14.28 0.14
N ARG A 144 13.68 13.41 -0.45
CA ARG A 144 13.91 13.38 -1.91
C ARG A 144 12.74 12.81 -2.69
N HIS A 145 12.00 11.86 -2.14
CA HIS A 145 10.87 11.21 -2.83
C HIS A 145 9.63 12.11 -2.90
N GLU A 146 9.44 12.99 -1.92
CA GLU A 146 8.35 13.98 -1.91
C GLU A 146 8.46 15.03 -3.03
N VAL A 147 9.67 15.25 -3.57
CA VAL A 147 9.90 16.16 -4.70
C VAL A 147 9.60 15.48 -6.05
N LEU A 148 9.61 14.13 -6.09
CA LEU A 148 9.55 13.39 -7.34
C LEU A 148 8.13 13.02 -7.78
N CYS A 149 7.17 12.84 -6.86
CA CYS A 149 5.81 12.39 -7.17
C CYS A 149 4.78 12.99 -6.20
N THR A 150 3.74 13.62 -6.72
CA THR A 150 2.64 14.18 -5.93
C THR A 150 1.50 13.18 -5.76
N LEU A 151 0.61 13.44 -4.79
CA LEU A 151 -0.64 12.68 -4.62
C LEU A 151 -1.47 12.70 -5.91
N GLU A 152 -1.52 13.85 -6.56
CA GLU A 152 -2.24 14.08 -7.81
C GLU A 152 -1.68 13.23 -8.95
N ASP A 153 -0.35 13.10 -9.07
CA ASP A 153 0.31 12.27 -10.08
C ASP A 153 -0.09 10.78 -9.90
N ILE A 154 -0.08 10.29 -8.65
CA ILE A 154 -0.45 8.91 -8.32
C ILE A 154 -1.92 8.64 -8.69
N ILE A 155 -2.82 9.53 -8.28
CA ILE A 155 -4.27 9.36 -8.54
C ILE A 155 -4.58 9.53 -10.04
N ALA A 156 -3.87 10.42 -10.73
CA ALA A 156 -4.01 10.56 -12.19
C ALA A 156 -3.54 9.31 -12.94
N ALA A 157 -2.40 8.73 -12.54
CA ALA A 157 -1.91 7.46 -13.08
C ALA A 157 -2.92 6.32 -12.84
N ALA A 158 -3.44 6.19 -11.61
CA ALA A 158 -4.48 5.23 -11.28
C ALA A 158 -5.73 5.45 -12.16
N GLY A 159 -6.15 6.71 -12.34
CA GLY A 159 -7.28 7.06 -13.19
C GLY A 159 -7.09 6.67 -14.66
N TYR A 160 -5.86 6.72 -15.17
CA TYR A 160 -5.54 6.31 -16.53
C TYR A 160 -5.60 4.79 -16.71
N VAL A 161 -4.95 4.03 -15.82
CA VAL A 161 -4.82 2.58 -16.00
C VAL A 161 -6.06 1.79 -15.60
N LEU A 162 -6.89 2.32 -14.68
CA LEU A 162 -8.06 1.60 -14.18
C LEU A 162 -9.12 1.39 -15.25
N LYS A 163 -9.58 0.16 -15.38
CA LYS A 163 -10.80 -0.21 -16.12
C LYS A 163 -12.01 0.50 -15.53
N VAL A 164 -13.07 0.67 -16.33
CA VAL A 164 -14.39 1.06 -15.80
C VAL A 164 -14.83 0.03 -14.75
N LYS A 165 -15.28 0.50 -13.57
CA LYS A 165 -15.53 -0.30 -12.36
C LYS A 165 -14.28 -0.86 -11.69
N GLY A 166 -13.08 -0.60 -12.19
CA GLY A 166 -11.83 -0.85 -11.47
C GLY A 166 -11.71 0.01 -10.21
N LYS A 167 -10.91 -0.42 -9.27
CA LYS A 167 -10.82 0.15 -7.93
C LYS A 167 -9.45 0.76 -7.66
N LEU A 168 -9.44 1.90 -6.97
CA LEU A 168 -8.26 2.43 -6.29
C LEU A 168 -8.42 2.23 -4.79
N CYS A 169 -7.47 1.56 -4.15
CA CYS A 169 -7.38 1.46 -2.69
C CYS A 169 -6.11 2.19 -2.21
N MET A 170 -6.26 3.06 -1.24
CA MET A 170 -5.17 3.87 -0.70
C MET A 170 -5.22 3.90 0.81
N ILE A 171 -4.05 3.90 1.45
CA ILE A 171 -3.88 4.29 2.84
C ILE A 171 -3.16 5.63 2.92
N HIS A 172 -3.57 6.51 3.82
CA HIS A 172 -2.97 7.83 3.98
C HIS A 172 -3.27 8.45 5.35
N ARG A 173 -2.72 9.63 5.62
CA ARG A 173 -3.05 10.42 6.80
C ARG A 173 -4.43 11.08 6.67
N PRO A 174 -5.23 11.18 7.76
CA PRO A 174 -6.58 11.78 7.74
C PRO A 174 -6.61 13.22 7.26
N GLN A 175 -5.55 14.00 7.51
CA GLN A 175 -5.44 15.40 7.11
C GLN A 175 -5.49 15.61 5.59
N ARG A 176 -5.18 14.57 4.81
CA ARG A 176 -5.21 14.62 3.34
C ARG A 176 -6.52 14.10 2.74
N LEU A 177 -7.50 13.75 3.59
CA LEU A 177 -8.76 13.14 3.11
C LEU A 177 -9.48 13.99 2.07
N VAL A 178 -9.57 15.30 2.28
CA VAL A 178 -10.26 16.21 1.34
C VAL A 178 -9.51 16.28 0.01
N ASP A 179 -8.17 16.41 0.04
CA ASP A 179 -7.34 16.44 -1.16
C ASP A 179 -7.48 15.14 -1.96
N ILE A 180 -7.44 13.99 -1.26
CA ILE A 180 -7.60 12.66 -1.87
C ILE A 180 -8.97 12.55 -2.57
N ILE A 181 -10.05 12.94 -1.90
CA ILE A 181 -11.41 12.90 -2.47
C ILE A 181 -11.49 13.79 -3.73
N CYS A 182 -10.96 15.02 -3.64
CA CYS A 182 -10.96 15.94 -4.78
C CYS A 182 -10.16 15.39 -5.96
N ALA A 183 -8.95 14.87 -5.70
CA ALA A 183 -8.09 14.28 -6.74
C ALA A 183 -8.72 13.03 -7.36
N MET A 184 -9.32 12.15 -6.55
CA MET A 184 -10.06 10.98 -7.05
C MET A 184 -11.17 11.39 -7.99
N ARG A 185 -12.05 12.32 -7.59
CA ARG A 185 -13.19 12.77 -8.41
C ARG A 185 -12.75 13.47 -9.70
N ALA A 186 -11.68 14.29 -9.63
CA ALA A 186 -11.08 14.93 -10.81
C ALA A 186 -10.61 13.89 -11.85
N ASN A 187 -10.22 12.68 -11.40
CA ASN A 187 -9.79 11.58 -12.26
C ASN A 187 -10.88 10.52 -12.51
N LYS A 188 -12.16 10.88 -12.31
CA LYS A 188 -13.34 10.00 -12.52
C LYS A 188 -13.29 8.73 -11.66
N ILE A 189 -12.68 8.80 -10.49
CA ILE A 189 -12.69 7.76 -9.46
C ILE A 189 -13.60 8.25 -8.34
N GLU A 190 -14.78 7.66 -8.20
CA GLU A 190 -15.73 8.07 -7.15
C GLU A 190 -15.40 7.34 -5.85
N PRO A 191 -15.14 8.04 -4.73
CA PRO A 191 -14.94 7.43 -3.42
C PRO A 191 -16.16 6.62 -3.00
N LYS A 192 -15.94 5.36 -2.57
CA LYS A 192 -17.03 4.43 -2.27
C LYS A 192 -16.97 3.86 -0.86
N ARG A 193 -15.78 3.77 -0.29
CA ARG A 193 -15.58 3.19 1.02
C ARG A 193 -14.47 3.92 1.76
N LEU A 194 -14.74 4.29 3.00
CA LEU A 194 -13.79 4.94 3.90
C LEU A 194 -13.75 4.20 5.22
N ARG A 195 -12.57 3.93 5.73
CA ARG A 195 -12.35 3.39 7.07
C ARG A 195 -11.29 4.19 7.80
N MET A 196 -11.64 4.71 8.98
CA MET A 196 -10.70 5.41 9.85
C MET A 196 -9.94 4.40 10.71
N VAL A 197 -8.62 4.59 10.86
CA VAL A 197 -7.74 3.75 11.69
C VAL A 197 -7.31 4.54 12.92
N TYR A 198 -7.63 4.01 14.09
CA TYR A 198 -7.36 4.61 15.39
C TYR A 198 -6.28 3.81 16.11
N PRO A 199 -5.29 4.46 16.75
CA PRO A 199 -4.29 3.74 17.52
C PRO A 199 -4.90 3.06 18.74
N LYS A 200 -5.80 3.76 19.48
CA LYS A 200 -6.52 3.25 20.67
C LYS A 200 -7.94 3.84 20.74
N PRO A 201 -8.83 3.22 21.54
CA PRO A 201 -10.15 3.82 21.82
C PRO A 201 -10.01 5.25 22.35
N GLY A 202 -10.90 6.13 21.92
CA GLY A 202 -10.94 7.54 22.39
C GLY A 202 -9.83 8.46 21.83
N GLN A 203 -8.88 7.95 21.07
CA GLN A 203 -7.85 8.76 20.41
C GLN A 203 -8.29 9.21 19.01
N ALA A 204 -7.63 10.21 18.45
CA ALA A 204 -7.86 10.64 17.08
C ALA A 204 -7.33 9.60 16.06
N PRO A 205 -7.94 9.47 14.87
CA PRO A 205 -7.45 8.56 13.85
C PRO A 205 -6.10 9.03 13.32
N THR A 206 -5.20 8.07 13.09
CA THR A 206 -3.85 8.32 12.57
C THR A 206 -3.72 7.99 11.10
N MET A 207 -4.60 7.16 10.56
CA MET A 207 -4.62 6.77 9.16
C MET A 207 -6.07 6.63 8.66
N ILE A 208 -6.22 6.68 7.34
CA ILE A 208 -7.45 6.35 6.62
C ILE A 208 -7.16 5.30 5.57
N LEU A 209 -8.12 4.42 5.38
CA LEU A 209 -8.19 3.49 4.24
C LEU A 209 -9.35 3.96 3.37
N ILE A 210 -9.08 4.25 2.11
CA ILE A 210 -10.10 4.74 1.18
C ILE A 210 -10.10 3.90 -0.10
N GLU A 211 -11.30 3.54 -0.57
CA GLU A 211 -11.52 2.87 -1.85
C GLU A 211 -12.40 3.75 -2.74
N GLY A 212 -11.98 3.95 -3.97
CA GLY A 212 -12.79 4.58 -5.01
C GLY A 212 -12.95 3.67 -6.21
N ILE A 213 -14.03 3.91 -6.99
CA ILE A 213 -14.39 3.12 -8.18
C ILE A 213 -14.36 4.02 -9.41
N LYS A 214 -13.63 3.62 -10.45
CA LYS A 214 -13.58 4.32 -11.75
C LYS A 214 -14.96 4.29 -12.41
N GLY A 215 -15.50 5.48 -12.71
CA GLY A 215 -16.84 5.64 -13.25
C GLY A 215 -17.94 5.14 -12.29
N GLY A 216 -17.71 5.20 -10.99
CA GLY A 216 -18.70 4.89 -9.96
C GLY A 216 -19.76 6.00 -9.83
N ASN A 217 -20.94 5.63 -9.34
CA ASN A 217 -21.96 6.61 -8.94
C ASN A 217 -21.57 7.21 -7.57
N SER A 218 -22.16 8.34 -7.20
CA SER A 218 -22.01 8.95 -5.88
C SER A 218 -22.36 7.98 -4.74
N GLU A 219 -22.26 8.44 -3.52
CA GLU A 219 -22.45 7.75 -2.23
C GLU A 219 -21.21 6.97 -1.75
N MET A 220 -20.68 7.42 -0.63
CA MET A 220 -19.57 6.79 0.07
C MET A 220 -20.06 6.17 1.39
N ARG A 221 -19.70 4.90 1.61
CA ARG A 221 -19.94 4.24 2.90
C ARG A 221 -18.75 4.46 3.83
N VAL A 222 -19.01 4.95 5.03
CA VAL A 222 -18.04 4.96 6.12
C VAL A 222 -18.19 3.67 6.92
N GLU A 223 -17.09 2.92 7.04
CA GLU A 223 -17.05 1.65 7.78
C GLU A 223 -16.84 1.88 9.28
N LYS A 224 -17.08 0.83 10.07
CA LYS A 224 -16.72 0.85 11.50
C LYS A 224 -15.24 1.20 11.66
N PRO A 225 -14.86 1.98 12.69
CA PRO A 225 -13.46 2.27 12.98
C PRO A 225 -12.64 0.99 13.11
N LEU A 226 -11.38 1.04 12.63
CA LEU A 226 -10.39 0.01 12.92
C LEU A 226 -9.54 0.52 14.07
N ILE A 227 -9.55 -0.20 15.18
CA ILE A 227 -8.75 0.13 16.37
C ILE A 227 -7.57 -0.82 16.41
N VAL A 228 -6.34 -0.27 16.50
CA VAL A 228 -5.12 -1.08 16.44
C VAL A 228 -4.82 -1.74 17.79
N TYR A 229 -4.88 -0.99 18.88
CA TYR A 229 -4.54 -1.47 20.21
C TYR A 229 -5.72 -1.33 21.17
N ASN A 230 -5.85 -2.29 22.07
CA ASN A 230 -6.66 -2.20 23.26
C ASN A 230 -6.08 -1.14 24.24
N GLU A 231 -6.80 -0.84 25.31
CA GLU A 231 -6.32 0.11 26.35
C GLU A 231 -5.03 -0.37 27.02
N ASP A 232 -4.88 -1.68 27.20
CA ASP A 232 -3.70 -2.34 27.79
C ASP A 232 -2.47 -2.38 26.87
N GLY A 233 -2.62 -1.94 25.61
CA GLY A 233 -1.53 -1.92 24.62
C GLY A 233 -1.38 -3.20 23.79
N THR A 234 -2.18 -4.22 24.03
CA THR A 234 -2.24 -5.41 23.16
C THR A 234 -2.97 -5.08 21.86
N HIS A 235 -2.72 -5.83 20.77
CA HIS A 235 -3.50 -5.69 19.56
C HIS A 235 -4.97 -6.10 19.79
N THR A 236 -5.89 -5.46 19.04
CA THR A 236 -7.28 -5.90 19.01
C THR A 236 -7.43 -7.22 18.26
N ASP A 237 -8.52 -7.95 18.50
CA ASP A 237 -8.80 -9.22 17.84
C ASP A 237 -8.80 -9.06 16.31
N GLU A 238 -9.35 -7.97 15.80
CA GLU A 238 -9.35 -7.66 14.36
C GLU A 238 -7.93 -7.51 13.79
N ILE A 239 -7.00 -6.95 14.55
CA ILE A 239 -5.60 -6.83 14.12
C ILE A 239 -4.94 -8.21 14.08
N TYR A 240 -5.19 -9.09 15.05
CA TYR A 240 -4.69 -10.47 14.98
C TYR A 240 -5.22 -11.20 13.73
N GLU A 241 -6.50 -11.06 13.40
CA GLU A 241 -7.10 -11.61 12.17
C GLU A 241 -6.43 -11.05 10.90
N ILE A 242 -6.20 -9.72 10.85
CA ILE A 242 -5.55 -9.04 9.73
C ILE A 242 -4.12 -9.57 9.54
N TYR A 243 -3.37 -9.78 10.63
CA TYR A 243 -2.03 -10.36 10.56
C TYR A 243 -2.04 -11.88 10.32
N GLY A 244 -3.18 -12.56 10.51
CA GLY A 244 -3.27 -14.02 10.46
C GLY A 244 -2.58 -14.71 11.62
N ARG A 245 -2.48 -14.03 12.74
CA ARG A 245 -1.87 -14.55 13.97
C ARG A 245 -2.95 -15.02 14.94
N GLU A 246 -2.65 -16.07 15.67
CA GLU A 246 -3.48 -16.45 16.82
C GLU A 246 -3.27 -15.46 17.97
N LYS A 247 -4.36 -15.19 18.69
CA LYS A 247 -4.29 -14.36 19.91
C LYS A 247 -3.50 -15.13 20.97
N PRO A 248 -2.53 -14.50 21.64
CA PRO A 248 -1.86 -15.14 22.77
C PRO A 248 -2.89 -15.61 23.79
N GLN A 249 -2.83 -16.89 24.18
CA GLN A 249 -3.65 -17.39 25.29
C GLN A 249 -3.11 -16.77 26.58
N VAL A 250 -3.96 -16.03 27.30
CA VAL A 250 -3.65 -15.44 28.61
C VAL A 250 -3.69 -16.49 29.67
#